data_6fbc8f131df9994c5ed30a12e44c411f
#
_entry.id   6fbc8f131df9994c5ed30a12e44c411f
#
_cell.length_a   1.000
_cell.length_b   1.000
_cell.length_c   1.000
_cell.angle_alpha   90.00
_cell.angle_beta   90.00
_cell.angle_gamma   90.00
#
_symmetry.space_group_name_H-M   'P 1'
#
loop_
_entity.id
_entity.type
_entity.pdbx_description
1 polymer ?
#
loop_
_entity_poly.entity_id
_entity_poly.type
_entity_poly.pdbx_seq_one_letter_code
_entity_poly.pdbx_strand_id
1 'polypeptide(L)'
;MQNCEIVIHTASPFVVTNFKDAVKDIIEPAVKGTENVLDSVNRTESVKRVVLTSSIASTYGDAAEIKNTPNNEFNESHWNDTSNETHQPYSYSKVAAERKAWQMAEQQKRWDLVCVNPALVMGPSLTDTSQSGSIEVLQQFANGTTMFGVPPMWNGIVDVRDVADAHVAAALNPQANGRYIICGGSLSLLEMGKALTKRFGYKYPFPHFTVPKSAFGVIAPVLGYSRQFVRLNMGYPIYFNAERSVKELGVEYRDIKESVCEHFQQLLDDGIVKKYI
;
A
#
# COMPACT_ATOMS: atom_id res chain seq x y z
N MET A 1 0.10 -18.05 20.84
CA MET A 1 -0.71 -18.67 19.76
C MET A 1 -1.35 -20.01 20.15
N GLN A 2 -1.38 -20.39 21.44
CA GLN A 2 -2.02 -21.67 21.86
C GLN A 2 -3.44 -21.77 21.33
N ASN A 3 -3.80 -22.93 20.76
CA ASN A 3 -5.12 -23.24 20.21
C ASN A 3 -5.59 -22.36 19.02
N CYS A 4 -4.69 -21.58 18.42
CA CYS A 4 -5.00 -20.87 17.16
C CYS A 4 -4.71 -21.79 15.97
N GLU A 5 -5.63 -21.85 15.02
CA GLU A 5 -5.46 -22.59 13.76
C GLU A 5 -5.03 -21.68 12.62
N ILE A 6 -5.40 -20.38 12.70
CA ILE A 6 -5.11 -19.38 11.68
C ILE A 6 -4.43 -18.18 12.35
N VAL A 7 -3.42 -17.66 11.70
CA VAL A 7 -2.74 -16.41 12.10
C VAL A 7 -2.85 -15.39 10.97
N ILE A 8 -3.45 -14.24 11.25
CA ILE A 8 -3.45 -13.09 10.32
C ILE A 8 -2.40 -12.11 10.84
N HIS A 9 -1.31 -11.97 10.11
CA HIS A 9 -0.19 -11.11 10.48
C HIS A 9 -0.24 -9.80 9.70
N THR A 10 -0.76 -8.75 10.32
CA THR A 10 -0.90 -7.41 9.74
C THR A 10 0.19 -6.44 10.21
N ALA A 11 0.85 -6.75 11.31
CA ALA A 11 1.84 -5.87 11.93
C ALA A 11 3.11 -5.75 11.08
N SER A 12 3.43 -4.55 10.65
CA SER A 12 4.68 -4.22 9.96
C SER A 12 4.97 -2.74 10.18
N PRO A 13 6.25 -2.34 10.32
CA PRO A 13 6.59 -0.92 10.36
C PRO A 13 6.08 -0.21 9.11
N PHE A 14 5.42 0.93 9.32
CA PHE A 14 5.03 1.82 8.23
C PHE A 14 5.75 3.16 8.42
N VAL A 15 6.97 3.26 7.89
CA VAL A 15 7.78 4.48 7.88
C VAL A 15 8.26 4.69 6.45
N VAL A 16 7.70 5.69 5.77
CA VAL A 16 8.05 6.01 4.38
C VAL A 16 9.05 7.16 4.31
N THR A 17 9.01 8.05 5.32
CA THR A 17 9.84 9.26 5.42
C THR A 17 10.39 9.43 6.83
N ASN A 18 11.35 10.34 7.01
CA ASN A 18 11.91 10.72 8.33
C ASN A 18 12.62 9.58 9.10
N PHE A 19 13.14 8.57 8.43
CA PHE A 19 14.06 7.60 9.02
C PHE A 19 15.52 8.12 8.97
N LYS A 20 16.35 7.70 9.93
CA LYS A 20 17.77 8.01 9.96
C LYS A 20 18.61 6.93 9.29
N ASP A 21 18.21 5.70 9.45
CA ASP A 21 18.88 4.51 8.93
C ASP A 21 17.81 3.55 8.39
N ALA A 22 17.69 3.47 7.07
CA ALA A 22 16.66 2.65 6.43
C ALA A 22 16.74 1.17 6.85
N VAL A 23 17.94 0.65 7.04
CA VAL A 23 18.13 -0.75 7.45
C VAL A 23 17.58 -0.98 8.85
N LYS A 24 18.01 -0.17 9.82
CA LYS A 24 17.63 -0.34 11.24
C LYS A 24 16.20 0.07 11.54
N ASP A 25 15.72 1.13 10.87
CA ASP A 25 14.44 1.74 11.21
C ASP A 25 13.27 1.09 10.48
N ILE A 26 13.52 0.45 9.32
CA ILE A 26 12.45 -0.07 8.45
C ILE A 26 12.68 -1.52 8.05
N ILE A 27 13.85 -1.85 7.43
CA ILE A 27 14.06 -3.13 6.76
C ILE A 27 14.21 -4.26 7.78
N GLU A 28 15.16 -4.12 8.73
CA GLU A 28 15.36 -5.14 9.78
C GLU A 28 14.09 -5.36 10.63
N PRO A 29 13.37 -4.31 11.09
CA PRO A 29 12.14 -4.51 11.85
C PRO A 29 11.04 -5.23 11.05
N ALA A 30 10.92 -4.97 9.74
CA ALA A 30 9.95 -5.66 8.89
C ALA A 30 10.30 -7.15 8.72
N VAL A 31 11.55 -7.47 8.42
CA VAL A 31 12.02 -8.84 8.22
C VAL A 31 12.00 -9.62 9.55
N LYS A 32 12.60 -9.06 10.61
CA LYS A 32 12.64 -9.72 11.93
C LYS A 32 11.26 -9.87 12.56
N GLY A 33 10.38 -8.88 12.36
CA GLY A 33 8.98 -8.96 12.79
C GLY A 33 8.26 -10.15 12.17
N THR A 34 8.44 -10.32 10.87
CA THR A 34 7.89 -11.47 10.12
C THR A 34 8.52 -12.79 10.60
N GLU A 35 9.84 -12.85 10.73
CA GLU A 35 10.54 -14.04 11.26
C GLU A 35 10.02 -14.43 12.66
N ASN A 36 9.93 -13.50 13.58
CA ASN A 36 9.49 -13.74 14.95
C ASN A 36 8.07 -14.32 15.03
N VAL A 37 7.17 -13.82 14.18
CA VAL A 37 5.80 -14.35 14.09
C VAL A 37 5.81 -15.77 13.53
N LEU A 38 6.52 -16.01 12.43
CA LEU A 38 6.58 -17.32 11.78
C LEU A 38 7.34 -18.36 12.62
N ASP A 39 8.35 -17.96 13.38
CA ASP A 39 8.99 -18.82 14.37
C ASP A 39 8.02 -19.23 15.49
N SER A 40 7.14 -18.32 15.89
CA SER A 40 6.09 -18.64 16.85
C SER A 40 5.04 -19.58 16.25
N VAL A 41 4.70 -19.41 14.96
CA VAL A 41 3.87 -20.35 14.20
C VAL A 41 4.55 -21.73 14.14
N ASN A 42 5.84 -21.79 13.86
CA ASN A 42 6.60 -23.05 13.79
C ASN A 42 6.62 -23.80 15.13
N ARG A 43 6.56 -23.10 16.26
CA ARG A 43 6.46 -23.70 17.61
C ARG A 43 5.02 -24.03 18.03
N THR A 44 3.99 -23.68 17.24
CA THR A 44 2.58 -23.86 17.59
C THR A 44 1.93 -24.88 16.64
N GLU A 45 1.79 -26.13 17.12
CA GLU A 45 1.30 -27.25 16.30
C GLU A 45 -0.13 -27.06 15.75
N SER A 46 -0.96 -26.29 16.47
CA SER A 46 -2.35 -26.05 16.08
C SER A 46 -2.49 -25.16 14.84
N VAL A 47 -1.50 -24.30 14.53
CA VAL A 47 -1.58 -23.39 13.37
C VAL A 47 -1.46 -24.18 12.07
N LYS A 48 -2.44 -23.96 11.17
CA LYS A 48 -2.54 -24.59 9.84
C LYS A 48 -2.38 -23.59 8.71
N ARG A 49 -2.65 -22.29 8.96
CA ARG A 49 -2.58 -21.25 7.94
C ARG A 49 -2.05 -19.93 8.51
N VAL A 50 -1.23 -19.25 7.72
CA VAL A 50 -0.82 -17.88 7.95
C VAL A 50 -1.29 -17.00 6.80
N VAL A 51 -1.97 -15.90 7.10
CA VAL A 51 -2.28 -14.84 6.14
C VAL A 51 -1.38 -13.65 6.46
N LEU A 52 -0.48 -13.32 5.54
CA LEU A 52 0.47 -12.23 5.69
C LEU A 52 0.00 -10.99 4.94
N THR A 53 -0.12 -9.86 5.62
CA THR A 53 -0.28 -8.57 4.96
C THR A 53 1.06 -8.08 4.41
N SER A 54 1.25 -8.25 3.12
CA SER A 54 2.36 -7.67 2.37
C SER A 54 1.95 -6.31 1.75
N SER A 55 2.28 -6.05 0.51
CA SER A 55 1.91 -4.83 -0.22
C SER A 55 2.10 -5.04 -1.72
N ILE A 56 1.41 -4.26 -2.57
CA ILE A 56 1.77 -4.13 -3.98
C ILE A 56 3.22 -3.66 -4.16
N ALA A 57 3.81 -2.97 -3.17
CA ALA A 57 5.21 -2.56 -3.18
C ALA A 57 6.20 -3.75 -3.24
N SER A 58 5.76 -4.97 -2.96
CA SER A 58 6.53 -6.20 -3.16
C SER A 58 6.44 -6.75 -4.59
N THR A 59 5.59 -6.18 -5.45
CA THR A 59 5.42 -6.61 -6.84
C THR A 59 6.21 -5.77 -7.83
N TYR A 60 6.50 -4.52 -7.52
CA TYR A 60 7.29 -3.63 -8.37
C TYR A 60 8.14 -2.67 -7.53
N GLY A 61 9.25 -2.23 -8.08
CA GLY A 61 10.10 -1.21 -7.48
C GLY A 61 9.79 0.18 -8.03
N ASP A 62 9.83 0.35 -9.33
CA ASP A 62 9.59 1.63 -9.99
C ASP A 62 8.41 1.57 -10.96
N ALA A 63 7.60 2.63 -11.00
CA ALA A 63 6.41 2.71 -11.87
C ALA A 63 6.75 2.54 -13.37
N ALA A 64 7.95 2.92 -13.78
CA ALA A 64 8.41 2.77 -15.17
C ALA A 64 8.48 1.30 -15.64
N GLU A 65 8.59 0.34 -14.71
CA GLU A 65 8.66 -1.10 -14.98
C GLU A 65 7.39 -1.62 -15.65
N ILE A 66 6.27 -0.90 -15.46
CA ILE A 66 4.97 -1.27 -16.07
C ILE A 66 5.06 -1.43 -17.59
N LYS A 67 5.96 -0.71 -18.25
CA LYS A 67 6.17 -0.81 -19.70
C LYS A 67 6.71 -2.18 -20.15
N ASN A 68 7.31 -2.92 -19.22
CA ASN A 68 7.90 -4.22 -19.46
C ASN A 68 6.97 -5.36 -19.06
N THR A 69 5.78 -5.04 -18.52
CA THR A 69 4.80 -6.03 -18.10
C THR A 69 3.80 -6.33 -19.23
N PRO A 70 3.26 -7.55 -19.30
CA PRO A 70 2.14 -7.84 -20.19
C PRO A 70 0.95 -6.91 -19.92
N ASN A 71 0.32 -6.42 -20.98
CA ASN A 71 -0.86 -5.53 -20.92
C ASN A 71 -0.64 -4.21 -20.15
N ASN A 72 0.61 -3.83 -19.83
CA ASN A 72 0.94 -2.71 -18.95
C ASN A 72 0.24 -2.79 -17.57
N GLU A 73 0.22 -3.98 -16.98
CA GLU A 73 -0.34 -4.25 -15.67
C GLU A 73 0.62 -5.09 -14.82
N PHE A 74 0.72 -4.79 -13.53
CA PHE A 74 1.36 -5.67 -12.56
C PHE A 74 0.37 -6.73 -12.07
N ASN A 75 0.85 -7.94 -11.85
CA ASN A 75 0.10 -9.05 -11.28
C ASN A 75 0.93 -9.81 -10.23
N GLU A 76 0.38 -10.84 -9.65
CA GLU A 76 0.98 -11.61 -8.56
C GLU A 76 2.28 -12.35 -8.93
N SER A 77 2.56 -12.54 -10.22
CA SER A 77 3.81 -13.18 -10.67
C SER A 77 5.01 -12.25 -10.62
N HIS A 78 4.78 -10.92 -10.57
CA HIS A 78 5.86 -9.95 -10.53
C HIS A 78 6.45 -9.82 -9.13
N TRP A 79 7.75 -9.57 -9.08
CA TRP A 79 8.49 -9.29 -7.88
C TRP A 79 9.27 -7.99 -8.01
N ASN A 80 9.34 -7.25 -6.92
CA ASN A 80 10.17 -6.07 -6.82
C ASN A 80 11.64 -6.46 -6.69
N ASP A 81 12.40 -6.31 -7.76
CA ASP A 81 13.83 -6.62 -7.84
C ASP A 81 14.72 -5.37 -7.97
N THR A 82 14.12 -4.17 -8.01
CA THR A 82 14.83 -2.92 -8.29
C THR A 82 14.97 -2.00 -7.09
N SER A 83 14.11 -2.12 -6.08
CA SER A 83 14.26 -1.37 -4.85
C SER A 83 15.40 -1.95 -3.97
N ASN A 84 15.98 -1.10 -3.14
CA ASN A 84 17.06 -1.44 -2.23
C ASN A 84 17.11 -0.46 -1.05
N GLU A 85 18.10 -0.58 -0.19
CA GLU A 85 18.27 0.24 1.03
C GLU A 85 18.34 1.75 0.76
N THR A 86 18.80 2.16 -0.42
CA THR A 86 19.00 3.57 -0.80
C THR A 86 17.97 4.05 -1.82
N HIS A 87 17.26 3.13 -2.47
CA HIS A 87 16.22 3.42 -3.45
C HIS A 87 14.92 2.73 -3.06
N GLN A 88 13.94 3.51 -2.64
CA GLN A 88 12.64 3.04 -2.16
C GLN A 88 12.73 2.01 -1.00
N PRO A 89 13.40 2.34 0.11
CA PRO A 89 13.67 1.41 1.21
C PRO A 89 12.40 0.81 1.83
N TYR A 90 11.29 1.54 1.84
CA TYR A 90 9.99 0.98 2.25
C TYR A 90 9.56 -0.18 1.33
N SER A 91 9.59 0.02 0.02
CA SER A 91 9.24 -1.04 -0.94
C SER A 91 10.19 -2.23 -0.82
N TYR A 92 11.48 -1.96 -0.59
CA TYR A 92 12.47 -3.00 -0.33
C TYR A 92 12.16 -3.77 0.97
N SER A 93 11.76 -3.09 2.04
CA SER A 93 11.39 -3.75 3.29
C SER A 93 10.21 -4.72 3.11
N LYS A 94 9.23 -4.34 2.29
CA LYS A 94 8.05 -5.18 2.01
C LYS A 94 8.41 -6.43 1.21
N VAL A 95 9.19 -6.29 0.14
CA VAL A 95 9.60 -7.46 -0.65
C VAL A 95 10.55 -8.37 0.14
N ALA A 96 11.45 -7.82 0.94
CA ALA A 96 12.36 -8.59 1.77
C ALA A 96 11.61 -9.41 2.84
N ALA A 97 10.65 -8.79 3.52
CA ALA A 97 9.81 -9.47 4.51
C ALA A 97 8.93 -10.57 3.88
N GLU A 98 8.32 -10.30 2.72
CA GLU A 98 7.51 -11.28 2.01
C GLU A 98 8.35 -12.47 1.51
N ARG A 99 9.52 -12.22 0.90
CA ARG A 99 10.44 -13.29 0.49
C ARG A 99 10.89 -14.13 1.67
N LYS A 100 11.15 -13.49 2.82
CA LYS A 100 11.49 -14.21 4.05
C LYS A 100 10.36 -15.11 4.51
N ALA A 101 9.13 -14.64 4.43
CA ALA A 101 7.97 -15.46 4.79
C ALA A 101 7.83 -16.69 3.89
N TRP A 102 7.98 -16.52 2.57
CA TRP A 102 7.97 -17.64 1.63
C TRP A 102 9.10 -18.62 1.89
N GLN A 103 10.32 -18.13 2.11
CA GLN A 103 11.46 -18.99 2.46
C GLN A 103 11.19 -19.86 3.68
N MET A 104 10.56 -19.30 4.73
CA MET A 104 10.21 -20.05 5.94
C MET A 104 9.05 -21.03 5.70
N ALA A 105 8.07 -20.65 4.89
CA ALA A 105 6.95 -21.51 4.53
C ALA A 105 7.40 -22.75 3.73
N GLU A 106 8.33 -22.59 2.81
CA GLU A 106 8.86 -23.68 1.98
C GLU A 106 9.69 -24.73 2.78
N GLN A 107 10.19 -24.38 3.95
CA GLN A 107 11.00 -25.28 4.81
C GLN A 107 10.15 -26.26 5.61
N GLN A 108 8.84 -26.18 5.55
CA GLN A 108 7.92 -27.02 6.32
C GLN A 108 6.67 -27.40 5.51
N LYS A 109 5.79 -28.27 6.03
CA LYS A 109 4.58 -28.76 5.35
C LYS A 109 3.34 -28.75 6.26
N ARG A 110 3.44 -28.17 7.46
CA ARG A 110 2.36 -28.23 8.45
C ARG A 110 1.32 -27.10 8.28
N TRP A 111 1.78 -25.92 7.89
CA TRP A 111 0.94 -24.75 7.65
C TRP A 111 1.21 -24.16 6.26
N ASP A 112 0.22 -23.54 5.69
CA ASP A 112 0.33 -22.84 4.43
C ASP A 112 0.42 -21.30 4.63
N LEU A 113 0.97 -20.62 3.62
CA LEU A 113 1.09 -19.17 3.58
C LEU A 113 0.22 -18.61 2.46
N VAL A 114 -0.58 -17.60 2.79
CA VAL A 114 -1.28 -16.77 1.81
C VAL A 114 -0.84 -15.32 2.03
N CYS A 115 -0.39 -14.66 0.97
CA CYS A 115 -0.01 -13.25 1.02
C CYS A 115 -1.10 -12.36 0.43
N VAL A 116 -1.57 -11.40 1.21
CA VAL A 116 -2.44 -10.32 0.76
C VAL A 116 -1.57 -9.12 0.47
N ASN A 117 -1.62 -8.58 -0.77
CA ASN A 117 -0.79 -7.49 -1.25
C ASN A 117 -1.67 -6.25 -1.54
N PRO A 118 -2.06 -5.46 -0.51
CA PRO A 118 -2.91 -4.30 -0.70
C PRO A 118 -2.21 -3.19 -1.47
N ALA A 119 -2.98 -2.44 -2.24
CA ALA A 119 -2.65 -1.13 -2.76
C ALA A 119 -2.66 -0.07 -1.64
N LEU A 120 -2.60 1.22 -1.97
CA LEU A 120 -2.75 2.30 -0.99
C LEU A 120 -4.15 2.23 -0.39
N VAL A 121 -4.20 1.89 0.90
CA VAL A 121 -5.46 1.66 1.61
C VAL A 121 -6.09 3.00 1.96
N MET A 122 -7.31 3.20 1.50
CA MET A 122 -8.18 4.35 1.78
C MET A 122 -9.46 3.89 2.48
N GLY A 123 -10.20 4.81 3.02
CA GLY A 123 -11.46 4.52 3.70
C GLY A 123 -11.41 4.77 5.20
N PRO A 124 -12.53 4.62 5.90
CA PRO A 124 -12.66 5.00 7.31
C PRO A 124 -11.83 4.09 8.22
N SER A 125 -11.14 4.71 9.18
CA SER A 125 -10.41 4.04 10.27
C SER A 125 -11.35 3.72 11.43
N LEU A 126 -11.04 2.67 12.17
CA LEU A 126 -11.74 2.33 13.43
C LEU A 126 -11.05 2.96 14.66
N THR A 127 -9.96 3.68 14.47
CA THR A 127 -9.16 4.30 15.55
C THR A 127 -8.81 5.74 15.22
N ASP A 128 -8.80 6.60 16.24
CA ASP A 128 -8.53 8.04 16.12
C ASP A 128 -7.04 8.36 15.93
N THR A 129 -6.15 7.39 16.08
CA THR A 129 -4.70 7.60 16.20
C THR A 129 -3.90 6.92 15.11
N SER A 130 -4.48 6.60 13.97
CA SER A 130 -3.72 5.94 12.92
C SER A 130 -2.72 6.90 12.27
N GLN A 131 -1.45 6.51 12.24
CA GLN A 131 -0.44 7.11 11.40
C GLN A 131 -0.33 6.26 10.13
N SER A 132 -0.69 6.84 8.99
CA SER A 132 -0.61 6.14 7.70
C SER A 132 -0.28 7.12 6.57
N GLY A 133 0.33 6.61 5.50
CA GLY A 133 0.64 7.43 4.33
C GLY A 133 -0.60 7.97 3.62
N SER A 134 -1.74 7.27 3.71
CA SER A 134 -3.01 7.77 3.18
C SER A 134 -3.51 9.01 3.94
N ILE A 135 -3.37 9.03 5.26
CA ILE A 135 -3.68 10.21 6.09
C ILE A 135 -2.76 11.37 5.72
N GLU A 136 -1.45 11.14 5.59
CA GLU A 136 -0.49 12.19 5.22
C GLU A 136 -0.83 12.82 3.87
N VAL A 137 -1.19 12.03 2.87
CA VAL A 137 -1.61 12.53 1.55
C VAL A 137 -2.86 13.42 1.66
N LEU A 138 -3.87 12.97 2.40
CA LEU A 138 -5.11 13.74 2.59
C LEU A 138 -4.89 15.01 3.40
N GLN A 139 -4.02 14.99 4.41
CA GLN A 139 -3.61 16.19 5.15
C GLN A 139 -2.86 17.19 4.27
N GLN A 140 -1.96 16.73 3.38
CA GLN A 140 -1.27 17.60 2.42
C GLN A 140 -2.25 18.25 1.43
N PHE A 141 -3.30 17.54 1.05
CA PHE A 141 -4.37 18.10 0.22
C PHE A 141 -5.18 19.16 0.97
N ALA A 142 -5.42 18.96 2.26
CA ALA A 142 -6.23 19.85 3.07
C ALA A 142 -5.48 21.13 3.52
N ASN A 143 -4.17 21.05 3.78
CA ASN A 143 -3.38 22.14 4.36
C ASN A 143 -2.78 23.09 3.32
N GLY A 144 -3.01 22.87 2.04
CA GLY A 144 -2.53 23.72 0.94
C GLY A 144 -1.14 23.40 0.42
N THR A 145 -0.46 22.38 0.96
CA THR A 145 0.87 21.95 0.44
C THR A 145 0.81 21.65 -1.06
N THR A 146 -0.34 21.16 -1.55
CA THR A 146 -0.56 20.77 -2.94
C THR A 146 -1.34 21.80 -3.76
N MET A 147 -1.63 22.99 -3.21
CA MET A 147 -2.43 24.02 -3.92
C MET A 147 -1.78 24.52 -5.21
N PHE A 148 -0.45 24.49 -5.29
CA PHE A 148 0.32 24.86 -6.48
C PHE A 148 0.55 23.69 -7.43
N GLY A 149 -0.23 22.61 -7.29
CA GLY A 149 -0.22 21.44 -8.15
C GLY A 149 0.47 20.22 -7.50
N VAL A 150 0.23 19.07 -8.11
CA VAL A 150 0.79 17.78 -7.68
C VAL A 150 1.70 17.19 -8.75
N PRO A 151 2.69 16.36 -8.38
CA PRO A 151 3.47 15.63 -9.36
C PRO A 151 2.59 14.64 -10.15
N PRO A 152 2.98 14.28 -11.38
CA PRO A 152 2.28 13.28 -12.19
C PRO A 152 2.55 11.86 -11.64
N MET A 153 2.00 11.55 -10.49
CA MET A 153 2.11 10.25 -9.81
C MET A 153 0.75 9.57 -9.74
N TRP A 154 0.77 8.26 -9.92
CA TRP A 154 -0.38 7.36 -9.78
C TRP A 154 -0.15 6.40 -8.62
N ASN A 155 -1.24 6.00 -7.99
CA ASN A 155 -1.26 4.99 -6.95
C ASN A 155 -2.37 3.99 -7.23
N GLY A 156 -2.11 2.70 -7.04
CA GLY A 156 -3.18 1.75 -6.83
C GLY A 156 -3.90 2.10 -5.52
N ILE A 157 -5.22 2.04 -5.52
CA ILE A 157 -6.08 2.37 -4.39
C ILE A 157 -6.98 1.20 -4.06
N VAL A 158 -7.24 1.00 -2.78
CA VAL A 158 -8.20 0.00 -2.31
C VAL A 158 -8.91 0.51 -1.04
N ASP A 159 -10.16 0.12 -0.87
CA ASP A 159 -10.90 0.39 0.37
C ASP A 159 -10.42 -0.51 1.51
N VAL A 160 -10.32 0.03 2.72
CA VAL A 160 -9.90 -0.72 3.91
C VAL A 160 -10.84 -1.90 4.21
N ARG A 161 -12.12 -1.77 3.90
CA ARG A 161 -13.13 -2.83 4.09
C ARG A 161 -12.91 -3.97 3.11
N ASP A 162 -12.54 -3.68 1.86
CA ASP A 162 -12.22 -4.70 0.85
C ASP A 162 -10.92 -5.45 1.23
N VAL A 163 -9.96 -4.74 1.83
CA VAL A 163 -8.75 -5.36 2.38
C VAL A 163 -9.09 -6.30 3.53
N ALA A 164 -9.98 -5.89 4.43
CA ALA A 164 -10.44 -6.74 5.55
C ALA A 164 -11.17 -8.00 5.04
N ASP A 165 -12.10 -7.83 4.08
CA ASP A 165 -12.84 -8.92 3.44
C ASP A 165 -11.88 -9.91 2.76
N ALA A 166 -10.86 -9.40 2.05
CA ALA A 166 -9.82 -10.23 1.43
C ALA A 166 -9.01 -11.04 2.46
N HIS A 167 -8.67 -10.45 3.61
CA HIS A 167 -7.97 -11.18 4.68
C HIS A 167 -8.82 -12.29 5.28
N VAL A 168 -10.10 -12.03 5.53
CA VAL A 168 -11.04 -13.04 6.04
C VAL A 168 -11.23 -14.15 5.02
N ALA A 169 -11.43 -13.80 3.74
CA ALA A 169 -11.57 -14.78 2.68
C ALA A 169 -10.29 -15.62 2.52
N ALA A 170 -9.11 -15.00 2.52
CA ALA A 170 -7.83 -15.71 2.46
C ALA A 170 -7.61 -16.65 3.67
N ALA A 171 -8.11 -16.26 4.84
CA ALA A 171 -8.01 -17.07 6.05
C ALA A 171 -8.94 -18.30 6.02
N LEU A 172 -10.17 -18.14 5.53
CA LEU A 172 -11.21 -19.16 5.63
C LEU A 172 -11.39 -20.01 4.36
N ASN A 173 -10.98 -19.52 3.20
CA ASN A 173 -11.07 -20.29 1.95
C ASN A 173 -9.94 -21.32 1.86
N PRO A 174 -10.24 -22.64 1.93
CA PRO A 174 -9.21 -23.69 1.87
C PRO A 174 -8.49 -23.75 0.52
N GLN A 175 -9.05 -23.16 -0.54
CA GLN A 175 -8.43 -23.10 -1.86
C GLN A 175 -7.51 -21.90 -2.05
N ALA A 176 -7.56 -20.92 -1.12
CA ALA A 176 -6.70 -19.74 -1.21
C ALA A 176 -5.23 -20.15 -1.05
N ASN A 177 -4.39 -19.68 -1.95
CA ASN A 177 -2.96 -19.97 -1.96
C ASN A 177 -2.15 -18.87 -2.66
N GLY A 178 -0.88 -18.76 -2.34
CA GLY A 178 0.02 -17.83 -3.02
C GLY A 178 -0.23 -16.38 -2.64
N ARG A 179 -0.10 -15.49 -3.63
CA ARG A 179 -0.20 -14.03 -3.48
C ARG A 179 -1.52 -13.54 -4.06
N TYR A 180 -2.09 -12.50 -3.48
CA TYR A 180 -3.30 -11.83 -3.97
C TYR A 180 -3.12 -10.31 -3.95
N ILE A 181 -3.10 -9.69 -5.13
CA ILE A 181 -3.17 -8.24 -5.25
C ILE A 181 -4.58 -7.79 -4.89
N ILE A 182 -4.66 -6.84 -3.96
CA ILE A 182 -5.93 -6.24 -3.54
C ILE A 182 -5.90 -4.77 -3.94
N CYS A 183 -6.54 -4.48 -5.08
CA CYS A 183 -6.54 -3.15 -5.70
C CYS A 183 -7.88 -2.91 -6.41
N GLY A 184 -8.63 -1.93 -5.95
CA GLY A 184 -9.93 -1.54 -6.55
C GLY A 184 -9.77 -0.67 -7.80
N GLY A 185 -8.57 -0.16 -8.08
CA GLY A 185 -8.25 0.65 -9.23
C GLY A 185 -7.06 1.56 -8.99
N SER A 186 -6.76 2.43 -9.97
CA SER A 186 -5.64 3.37 -9.88
C SER A 186 -6.10 4.81 -10.06
N LEU A 187 -5.57 5.72 -9.25
CA LEU A 187 -5.82 7.16 -9.37
C LEU A 187 -4.50 7.92 -9.35
N SER A 188 -4.42 8.96 -10.17
CA SER A 188 -3.40 10.00 -10.00
C SER A 188 -3.71 10.87 -8.79
N LEU A 189 -2.71 11.54 -8.24
CA LEU A 189 -2.91 12.52 -7.16
C LEU A 189 -3.90 13.63 -7.59
N LEU A 190 -3.88 14.02 -8.86
CA LEU A 190 -4.83 15.00 -9.38
C LEU A 190 -6.27 14.47 -9.41
N GLU A 191 -6.48 13.20 -9.79
CA GLU A 191 -7.82 12.59 -9.81
C GLU A 191 -8.37 12.43 -8.39
N MET A 192 -7.53 12.11 -7.41
CA MET A 192 -7.91 12.12 -5.99
C MET A 192 -8.37 13.52 -5.55
N GLY A 193 -7.58 14.56 -5.86
CA GLY A 193 -7.94 15.96 -5.59
C GLY A 193 -9.25 16.38 -6.25
N LYS A 194 -9.48 15.99 -7.51
CA LYS A 194 -10.73 16.26 -8.22
C LYS A 194 -11.93 15.56 -7.57
N ALA A 195 -11.79 14.32 -7.11
CA ALA A 195 -12.84 13.62 -6.39
C ALA A 195 -13.22 14.35 -5.10
N LEU A 196 -12.24 14.80 -4.34
CA LEU A 196 -12.43 15.60 -3.12
C LEU A 196 -13.07 16.95 -3.43
N THR A 197 -12.63 17.65 -4.47
CA THR A 197 -13.23 18.93 -4.90
C THR A 197 -14.71 18.76 -5.29
N LYS A 198 -15.03 17.66 -5.99
CA LYS A 198 -16.42 17.34 -6.37
C LYS A 198 -17.33 17.15 -5.14
N ARG A 199 -16.82 16.53 -4.07
CA ARG A 199 -17.59 16.23 -2.84
C ARG A 199 -17.64 17.41 -1.88
N PHE A 200 -16.51 18.07 -1.65
CA PHE A 200 -16.35 19.08 -0.59
C PHE A 200 -16.31 20.53 -1.12
N GLY A 201 -16.34 20.71 -2.44
CA GLY A 201 -16.24 22.03 -3.05
C GLY A 201 -14.85 22.64 -2.94
N TYR A 202 -14.78 23.96 -3.09
CA TYR A 202 -13.53 24.73 -3.03
C TYR A 202 -13.20 25.25 -1.63
N LYS A 203 -13.80 24.69 -0.59
CA LYS A 203 -13.51 25.04 0.80
C LYS A 203 -12.09 24.66 1.23
N TYR A 204 -11.51 23.66 0.57
CA TYR A 204 -10.17 23.16 0.81
C TYR A 204 -9.27 23.41 -0.40
N PRO A 205 -7.97 23.65 -0.18
CA PRO A 205 -7.03 23.95 -1.26
C PRO A 205 -6.54 22.67 -1.97
N PHE A 206 -7.49 21.83 -2.41
CA PHE A 206 -7.18 20.61 -3.15
C PHE A 206 -6.42 20.92 -4.45
N PRO A 207 -5.60 20.00 -4.95
CA PRO A 207 -4.85 20.20 -6.19
C PRO A 207 -5.78 20.23 -7.40
N HIS A 208 -5.58 21.22 -8.29
CA HIS A 208 -6.38 21.39 -9.51
C HIS A 208 -5.60 21.12 -10.80
N PHE A 209 -4.29 20.99 -10.73
CA PHE A 209 -3.43 20.73 -11.89
C PHE A 209 -2.21 19.89 -11.50
N THR A 210 -1.62 19.28 -12.53
CA THR A 210 -0.39 18.50 -12.40
C THR A 210 0.79 19.35 -12.82
N VAL A 211 1.82 19.43 -12.00
CA VAL A 211 3.10 20.06 -12.34
C VAL A 211 3.81 19.19 -13.38
N PRO A 212 4.26 19.75 -14.52
CA PRO A 212 5.02 18.99 -15.50
C PRO A 212 6.24 18.31 -14.86
N LYS A 213 6.53 17.05 -15.25
CA LYS A 213 7.65 16.25 -14.71
C LYS A 213 8.99 17.00 -14.75
N SER A 214 9.24 17.74 -15.85
CA SER A 214 10.46 18.54 -16.01
C SER A 214 10.58 19.66 -14.97
N ALA A 215 9.49 20.39 -14.73
CA ALA A 215 9.44 21.46 -13.74
C ALA A 215 9.54 20.89 -12.32
N PHE A 216 8.81 19.80 -12.04
CA PHE A 216 8.90 19.13 -10.74
C PHE A 216 10.32 18.60 -10.45
N GLY A 217 11.01 18.06 -11.46
CA GLY A 217 12.38 17.55 -11.32
C GLY A 217 13.41 18.58 -10.85
N VAL A 218 13.15 19.88 -11.06
CA VAL A 218 14.00 20.96 -10.55
C VAL A 218 13.84 21.15 -9.04
N ILE A 219 12.60 21.11 -8.54
CA ILE A 219 12.27 21.34 -7.12
C ILE A 219 12.31 20.05 -6.29
N ALA A 220 12.24 18.90 -6.91
CA ALA A 220 12.14 17.60 -6.27
C ALA A 220 13.21 17.33 -5.19
N PRO A 221 14.51 17.67 -5.38
CA PRO A 221 15.52 17.46 -4.35
C PRO A 221 15.27 18.26 -3.07
N VAL A 222 14.71 19.47 -3.19
CA VAL A 222 14.34 20.30 -2.04
C VAL A 222 13.15 19.70 -1.27
N LEU A 223 12.29 18.96 -1.98
CA LEU A 223 11.14 18.26 -1.43
C LEU A 223 11.47 16.82 -0.95
N GLY A 224 12.76 16.45 -0.95
CA GLY A 224 13.22 15.13 -0.50
C GLY A 224 13.13 14.01 -1.54
N TYR A 225 12.76 14.30 -2.79
CA TYR A 225 12.73 13.30 -3.86
C TYR A 225 14.06 13.24 -4.60
N SER A 226 14.62 12.03 -4.78
CA SER A 226 15.79 11.85 -5.63
C SER A 226 15.44 12.06 -7.12
N ARG A 227 16.42 12.50 -7.90
CA ARG A 227 16.25 12.61 -9.38
C ARG A 227 15.93 11.26 -10.02
N GLN A 228 16.48 10.17 -9.48
CA GLN A 228 16.17 8.81 -9.92
C GLN A 228 14.69 8.48 -9.68
N PHE A 229 14.17 8.76 -8.48
CA PHE A 229 12.76 8.55 -8.17
C PHE A 229 11.85 9.32 -9.14
N VAL A 230 12.11 10.60 -9.38
CA VAL A 230 11.34 11.41 -10.33
C VAL A 230 11.36 10.80 -11.73
N ARG A 231 12.54 10.38 -12.19
CA ARG A 231 12.71 9.78 -13.53
C ARG A 231 11.90 8.51 -13.69
N LEU A 232 11.88 7.65 -12.69
CA LEU A 232 11.35 6.29 -12.76
C LEU A 232 9.90 6.15 -12.26
N ASN A 233 9.40 7.11 -11.44
CA ASN A 233 8.08 6.97 -10.83
C ASN A 233 7.07 8.04 -11.25
N MET A 234 7.49 9.14 -11.88
CA MET A 234 6.56 10.19 -12.32
C MET A 234 6.26 10.10 -13.80
N GLY A 235 4.99 10.32 -14.16
CA GLY A 235 4.50 10.27 -15.54
C GLY A 235 4.30 8.84 -16.06
N TYR A 236 4.16 7.88 -15.18
CA TYR A 236 3.82 6.51 -15.50
C TYR A 236 2.53 6.13 -14.77
N PRO A 237 1.39 6.06 -15.49
CA PRO A 237 0.19 5.43 -14.94
C PRO A 237 0.50 3.97 -14.59
N ILE A 238 0.10 3.54 -13.39
CA ILE A 238 0.29 2.17 -12.93
C ILE A 238 -1.06 1.48 -12.80
N TYR A 239 -1.10 0.22 -13.20
CA TYR A 239 -2.30 -0.61 -13.14
C TYR A 239 -1.95 -1.96 -12.55
N PHE A 240 -2.92 -2.54 -11.85
CA PHE A 240 -2.77 -3.83 -11.19
C PHE A 240 -3.91 -4.76 -11.61
N ASN A 241 -3.56 -5.96 -12.02
CA ASN A 241 -4.54 -7.01 -12.26
C ASN A 241 -4.92 -7.64 -10.91
N ALA A 242 -6.13 -7.37 -10.45
CA ALA A 242 -6.70 -7.92 -9.23
C ALA A 242 -7.74 -9.04 -9.52
N GLU A 243 -7.75 -9.58 -10.73
CA GLU A 243 -8.74 -10.57 -11.15
C GLU A 243 -8.71 -11.81 -10.28
N ARG A 244 -7.54 -12.20 -9.80
CA ARG A 244 -7.37 -13.36 -8.94
C ARG A 244 -8.10 -13.21 -7.59
N SER A 245 -8.02 -12.05 -6.97
CA SER A 245 -8.74 -11.77 -5.71
C SER A 245 -10.26 -11.77 -5.89
N VAL A 246 -10.75 -11.28 -7.03
CA VAL A 246 -12.18 -11.35 -7.35
C VAL A 246 -12.63 -12.80 -7.56
N LYS A 247 -11.91 -13.58 -8.36
CA LYS A 247 -12.31 -14.95 -8.74
C LYS A 247 -12.16 -15.95 -7.60
N GLU A 248 -11.05 -15.87 -6.86
CA GLU A 248 -10.68 -16.90 -5.89
C GLU A 248 -11.10 -16.53 -4.46
N LEU A 249 -11.07 -15.22 -4.09
CA LEU A 249 -11.45 -14.76 -2.76
C LEU A 249 -12.85 -14.13 -2.72
N GLY A 250 -13.49 -13.89 -3.88
CA GLY A 250 -14.81 -13.25 -3.94
C GLY A 250 -14.82 -11.79 -3.53
N VAL A 251 -13.69 -11.08 -3.68
CA VAL A 251 -13.60 -9.67 -3.30
C VAL A 251 -14.45 -8.82 -4.24
N GLU A 252 -15.37 -8.04 -3.69
CA GLU A 252 -16.15 -7.04 -4.41
C GLU A 252 -15.60 -5.65 -4.07
N TYR A 253 -15.00 -4.99 -5.05
CA TYR A 253 -14.33 -3.70 -4.83
C TYR A 253 -15.31 -2.53 -4.80
N ARG A 254 -15.21 -1.70 -3.76
CA ARG A 254 -15.91 -0.43 -3.63
C ARG A 254 -15.36 0.63 -4.59
N ASP A 255 -16.16 1.67 -4.86
CA ASP A 255 -15.67 2.82 -5.64
C ASP A 255 -14.55 3.52 -4.90
N ILE A 256 -13.35 3.50 -5.48
CA ILE A 256 -12.14 4.05 -4.87
C ILE A 256 -12.18 5.56 -4.68
N LYS A 257 -12.98 6.31 -5.48
CA LYS A 257 -13.15 7.75 -5.30
C LYS A 257 -14.04 8.04 -4.10
N GLU A 258 -15.05 7.21 -3.89
CA GLU A 258 -15.89 7.30 -2.69
C GLU A 258 -15.07 6.95 -1.45
N SER A 259 -14.25 5.90 -1.48
CA SER A 259 -13.35 5.53 -0.37
C SER A 259 -12.40 6.69 0.01
N VAL A 260 -11.84 7.41 -0.96
CA VAL A 260 -11.03 8.62 -0.72
C VAL A 260 -11.85 9.71 -0.04
N CYS A 261 -13.09 9.91 -0.49
CA CYS A 261 -13.97 10.94 0.06
C CYS A 261 -14.46 10.59 1.48
N GLU A 262 -14.80 9.33 1.73
CA GLU A 262 -15.20 8.87 3.08
C GLU A 262 -14.04 8.98 4.07
N HIS A 263 -12.83 8.61 3.65
CA HIS A 263 -11.64 8.78 4.48
C HIS A 263 -11.41 10.26 4.84
N PHE A 264 -11.51 11.16 3.86
CA PHE A 264 -11.35 12.59 4.11
C PHE A 264 -12.45 13.12 5.04
N GLN A 265 -13.71 12.65 4.87
CA GLN A 265 -14.83 13.03 5.74
C GLN A 265 -14.53 12.64 7.19
N GLN A 266 -14.03 11.41 7.41
CA GLN A 266 -13.66 10.98 8.75
C GLN A 266 -12.56 11.86 9.36
N LEU A 267 -11.50 12.20 8.60
CA LEU A 267 -10.45 13.10 9.10
C LEU A 267 -10.99 14.47 9.54
N LEU A 268 -12.09 14.93 8.91
CA LEU A 268 -12.80 16.13 9.34
C LEU A 268 -13.60 15.89 10.62
N ASP A 269 -14.24 14.75 10.76
CA ASP A 269 -15.07 14.44 11.91
C ASP A 269 -14.23 14.16 13.15
N ASP A 270 -13.08 13.54 13.00
CA ASP A 270 -12.09 13.29 14.05
C ASP A 270 -11.25 14.54 14.40
N GLY A 271 -11.41 15.65 13.65
CA GLY A 271 -10.66 16.89 13.88
C GLY A 271 -9.17 16.83 13.48
N ILE A 272 -8.76 15.77 12.77
CA ILE A 272 -7.39 15.61 12.23
C ILE A 272 -7.14 16.62 11.12
N VAL A 273 -8.16 16.89 10.32
CA VAL A 273 -8.20 17.99 9.35
C VAL A 273 -9.14 19.08 9.84
N LYS A 274 -8.67 20.32 9.80
CA LYS A 274 -9.47 21.46 10.24
C LYS A 274 -10.68 21.68 9.33
N LYS A 275 -11.86 21.81 9.93
CA LYS A 275 -13.07 22.22 9.19
C LYS A 275 -12.97 23.70 8.82
N TYR A 276 -13.03 24.01 7.52
CA TYR A 276 -13.25 25.38 7.07
C TYR A 276 -14.77 25.60 6.93
N ILE A 277 -15.27 26.59 7.63
CA ILE A 277 -16.70 26.97 7.69
C ILE A 277 -17.09 27.73 6.42
#